data_69d3e06cc103043911292f61d356e712
#
_entry.id   69d3e06cc103043911292f61d356e712
#
_cell.length_a   1.000
_cell.length_b   1.000
_cell.length_c   1.000
_cell.angle_alpha   90.00
_cell.angle_beta   90.00
_cell.angle_gamma   90.00
#
_symmetry.space_group_name_H-M   'P 1'
#
loop_
_entity.id
_entity.type
_entity.pdbx_description
1 polymer ?
#
loop_
_entity_poly.entity_id
_entity_poly.type
_entity_poly.pdbx_seq_one_letter_code
_entity_poly.pdbx_strand_id
1 'polypeptide(L)'
;MEPTIGAEDRIFGEIQVAPDYKEVLCFIESLKMKLGPDNKYSIECGYEAGCLGYTLYHQLTGAGIKCVILAPTTMLTRQGKRIKTDKRDARLIAQCLCYGGYHPVYIPTGEDNAVKEYLRMRDDHKLVLKKLKQQINAFVLRHGHQYSGTKWTIKHVTWLKKLELDPVYWKTLDEYLASCEEQEAKIERYNKRIEEIASEARYQENAKKLGCFLGIRTHTALSLIVENRDFKRFAKGKTYAAFLGLAPGERSSSDNVNRPGISKAGNTHLRCLLIEVAKGICQGAIGHKSKELRSRQSGQPAEVIVYADKANTRLRSKYYKMIRNEKKKNIAVAGELVCFV
;
A
#
# COMPACT_ATOMS: atom_id res chain seq x y z
N MET A 1 1.75 30.05 12.16
CA MET A 1 0.34 30.48 12.19
C MET A 1 -0.12 30.46 13.64
N GLU A 2 -0.90 31.42 14.06
CA GLU A 2 -1.55 31.48 15.37
C GLU A 2 -3.08 31.43 15.14
N PRO A 3 -3.77 30.48 15.77
CA PRO A 3 -5.22 30.38 15.62
C PRO A 3 -5.90 31.55 16.36
N THR A 4 -6.87 32.18 15.69
CA THR A 4 -7.63 33.28 16.28
C THR A 4 -9.12 32.96 16.30
N ILE A 5 -9.72 32.88 17.50
CA ILE A 5 -11.14 32.55 17.64
C ILE A 5 -11.99 33.72 17.14
N GLY A 6 -12.81 33.47 16.12
CA GLY A 6 -13.74 34.47 15.58
C GLY A 6 -13.15 35.50 14.61
N ALA A 7 -11.87 35.36 14.22
CA ALA A 7 -11.18 36.18 13.24
C ALA A 7 -10.31 35.32 12.29
N GLU A 8 -9.67 35.94 11.28
CA GLU A 8 -8.72 35.24 10.45
C GLU A 8 -7.46 34.86 11.24
N ASP A 9 -6.93 33.67 10.98
CA ASP A 9 -5.70 33.18 11.60
C ASP A 9 -4.50 34.08 11.27
N ARG A 10 -3.73 34.42 12.28
CA ARG A 10 -2.55 35.30 12.12
C ARG A 10 -1.37 34.52 11.51
N ILE A 11 -0.90 34.98 10.35
CA ILE A 11 0.27 34.40 9.63
C ILE A 11 1.49 35.29 9.90
N PHE A 12 2.51 34.76 10.55
CA PHE A 12 3.76 35.47 10.87
C PHE A 12 4.77 35.49 9.71
N GLY A 13 4.69 34.55 8.78
CA GLY A 13 5.52 34.52 7.61
C GLY A 13 5.19 33.35 6.70
N GLU A 14 5.59 33.51 5.45
CA GLU A 14 5.49 32.47 4.41
C GLU A 14 6.78 32.49 3.62
N ILE A 15 7.29 31.30 3.26
CA ILE A 15 8.49 31.11 2.48
C ILE A 15 8.30 29.93 1.52
N GLN A 16 8.98 29.97 0.40
CA GLN A 16 9.14 28.84 -0.49
C GLN A 16 10.59 28.40 -0.45
N VAL A 17 10.82 27.16 -0.03
CA VAL A 17 12.15 26.56 0.13
C VAL A 17 12.19 25.18 -0.52
N ALA A 18 13.40 24.70 -0.82
CA ALA A 18 13.61 23.29 -1.12
C ALA A 18 13.27 22.42 0.11
N PRO A 19 13.03 21.12 -0.04
CA PRO A 19 12.76 20.23 1.09
C PRO A 19 14.04 19.92 1.89
N ASP A 20 14.81 20.96 2.20
CA ASP A 20 16.02 20.93 3.04
C ASP A 20 15.68 21.39 4.46
N TYR A 21 15.95 20.53 5.45
CA TYR A 21 15.68 20.82 6.85
C TYR A 21 16.44 22.05 7.36
N LYS A 22 17.62 22.38 6.79
CA LYS A 22 18.41 23.56 7.19
C LYS A 22 17.70 24.85 6.82
N GLU A 23 17.10 24.93 5.63
CA GLU A 23 16.33 26.09 5.21
C GLU A 23 15.07 26.25 6.08
N VAL A 24 14.43 25.15 6.46
CA VAL A 24 13.30 25.16 7.39
C VAL A 24 13.73 25.66 8.77
N LEU A 25 14.89 25.22 9.28
CA LEU A 25 15.44 25.72 10.56
C LEU A 25 15.76 27.20 10.50
N CYS A 26 16.40 27.69 9.43
CA CYS A 26 16.67 29.12 9.23
C CYS A 26 15.37 29.93 9.26
N PHE A 27 14.33 29.44 8.64
CA PHE A 27 13.02 30.11 8.68
C PHE A 27 12.43 30.11 10.09
N ILE A 28 12.50 29.01 10.83
CA ILE A 28 12.04 28.92 12.22
C ILE A 28 12.78 29.95 13.10
N GLU A 29 14.10 30.04 12.96
CA GLU A 29 14.88 31.03 13.74
C GLU A 29 14.48 32.47 13.38
N SER A 30 14.24 32.76 12.10
CA SER A 30 13.74 34.08 11.69
C SER A 30 12.37 34.41 12.30
N LEU A 31 11.49 33.41 12.47
CA LEU A 31 10.19 33.57 13.14
C LEU A 31 10.37 33.82 14.65
N LYS A 32 11.27 33.07 15.29
CA LYS A 32 11.59 33.28 16.72
C LYS A 32 12.08 34.69 16.99
N MET A 33 12.96 35.24 16.15
CA MET A 33 13.42 36.61 16.25
C MET A 33 12.27 37.63 16.11
N LYS A 34 11.34 37.40 15.18
CA LYS A 34 10.16 38.29 15.00
C LYS A 34 9.19 38.21 16.16
N LEU A 35 9.04 37.06 16.79
CA LEU A 35 8.13 36.84 17.92
C LEU A 35 8.67 37.43 19.22
N GLY A 36 9.98 37.58 19.37
CA GLY A 36 10.67 38.05 20.56
C GLY A 36 10.73 37.03 21.70
N PRO A 37 11.67 37.21 22.67
CA PRO A 37 11.93 36.26 23.74
C PRO A 37 10.82 36.22 24.82
N ASP A 38 10.03 37.29 24.95
CA ASP A 38 9.03 37.40 26.01
C ASP A 38 7.72 36.66 25.70
N ASN A 39 7.54 36.19 24.47
CA ASN A 39 6.32 35.49 24.07
C ASN A 39 6.45 33.97 24.30
N LYS A 40 5.51 33.41 25.05
CA LYS A 40 5.41 31.95 25.18
C LYS A 40 4.76 31.37 23.92
N TYR A 41 5.54 30.66 23.12
CA TYR A 41 5.09 29.94 21.92
C TYR A 41 5.65 28.54 21.87
N SER A 42 4.95 27.64 21.21
CA SER A 42 5.46 26.33 20.80
C SER A 42 5.49 26.24 19.28
N ILE A 43 6.53 25.63 18.74
CA ILE A 43 6.68 25.45 17.29
C ILE A 43 6.47 23.98 16.97
N GLU A 44 5.52 23.73 16.09
CA GLU A 44 5.25 22.41 15.53
C GLU A 44 5.30 22.51 14.01
N CYS A 45 6.07 21.63 13.39
CA CYS A 45 6.14 21.48 11.94
C CYS A 45 5.30 20.31 11.47
N GLY A 46 4.82 20.36 10.23
CA GLY A 46 4.16 19.23 9.64
C GLY A 46 4.13 19.33 8.12
N TYR A 47 4.02 18.18 7.46
CA TYR A 47 3.85 18.09 6.03
C TYR A 47 2.95 16.93 5.66
N GLU A 48 2.38 16.99 4.45
CA GLU A 48 1.51 15.96 3.93
C GLU A 48 2.32 14.69 3.58
N ALA A 49 1.77 13.52 3.91
CA ALA A 49 2.34 12.24 3.50
C ALA A 49 2.39 12.14 1.98
N GLY A 50 3.60 12.02 1.42
CA GLY A 50 3.85 12.01 -0.01
C GLY A 50 5.28 11.62 -0.35
N CYS A 51 5.82 12.20 -1.43
CA CYS A 51 7.13 11.86 -1.97
C CYS A 51 8.33 12.19 -1.07
N LEU A 52 8.17 13.08 -0.06
CA LEU A 52 9.24 13.42 0.89
C LEU A 52 9.59 12.29 1.87
N GLY A 53 8.75 11.27 1.97
CA GLY A 53 9.00 10.14 2.87
C GLY A 53 9.16 10.59 4.33
N TYR A 54 10.12 9.98 5.04
CA TYR A 54 10.34 10.23 6.48
C TYR A 54 11.64 10.99 6.79
N THR A 55 12.48 11.28 5.79
CA THR A 55 13.82 11.89 6.01
C THR A 55 13.71 13.25 6.66
N LEU A 56 12.86 14.12 6.13
CA LEU A 56 12.65 15.47 6.68
C LEU A 56 12.11 15.41 8.13
N TYR A 57 11.20 14.47 8.42
CA TYR A 57 10.70 14.23 9.78
C TYR A 57 11.85 13.88 10.74
N HIS A 58 12.71 12.93 10.38
CA HIS A 58 13.82 12.53 11.23
C HIS A 58 14.85 13.65 11.43
N GLN A 59 15.12 14.45 10.40
CA GLN A 59 16.03 15.59 10.47
C GLN A 59 15.51 16.69 11.38
N LEU A 60 14.22 17.08 11.25
CA LEU A 60 13.60 18.10 12.10
C LEU A 60 13.47 17.64 13.55
N THR A 61 13.04 16.40 13.79
CA THR A 61 12.96 15.86 15.14
C THR A 61 14.31 15.68 15.79
N GLY A 62 15.35 15.29 15.03
CA GLY A 62 16.74 15.25 15.49
C GLY A 62 17.30 16.63 15.83
N ALA A 63 16.81 17.71 15.21
CA ALA A 63 17.12 19.10 15.54
C ALA A 63 16.24 19.67 16.68
N GLY A 64 15.44 18.83 17.37
CA GLY A 64 14.59 19.24 18.49
C GLY A 64 13.29 19.93 18.10
N ILE A 65 12.91 19.94 16.82
CA ILE A 65 11.65 20.51 16.35
C ILE A 65 10.57 19.42 16.35
N LYS A 66 9.46 19.66 17.04
CA LYS A 66 8.29 18.79 16.95
C LYS A 66 7.79 18.76 15.51
N CYS A 67 7.76 17.58 14.92
CA CYS A 67 7.32 17.40 13.54
C CYS A 67 6.29 16.27 13.44
N VAL A 68 5.29 16.43 12.57
CA VAL A 68 4.28 15.41 12.27
C VAL A 68 4.07 15.29 10.77
N ILE A 69 3.74 14.08 10.32
CA ILE A 69 3.33 13.82 8.94
C ILE A 69 1.81 13.61 8.95
N LEU A 70 1.10 14.40 8.15
CA LEU A 70 -0.35 14.40 8.11
C LEU A 70 -0.85 13.45 7.02
N ALA A 71 -1.85 12.64 7.34
CA ALA A 71 -2.51 11.79 6.36
C ALA A 71 -3.53 12.63 5.55
N PRO A 72 -3.37 12.75 4.20
CA PRO A 72 -4.21 13.63 3.37
C PRO A 72 -5.71 13.41 3.51
N THR A 73 -6.10 12.16 3.68
CA THR A 73 -7.51 11.75 3.79
C THR A 73 -8.17 12.12 5.12
N THR A 74 -7.39 12.59 6.10
CA THR A 74 -7.87 12.92 7.45
C THR A 74 -7.75 14.41 7.74
N MET A 75 -7.16 15.18 6.84
CA MET A 75 -7.05 16.62 6.96
C MET A 75 -8.40 17.31 6.73
N LEU A 76 -8.58 18.43 7.34
CA LEU A 76 -9.74 19.30 7.07
C LEU A 76 -9.84 19.61 5.58
N THR A 77 -11.05 19.52 5.03
CA THR A 77 -11.30 19.87 3.63
C THR A 77 -12.09 21.15 3.54
N ARG A 78 -11.59 22.13 2.80
CA ARG A 78 -12.37 23.34 2.49
C ARG A 78 -13.39 23.04 1.39
N GLN A 79 -14.64 23.41 1.63
CA GLN A 79 -15.68 23.39 0.58
C GLN A 79 -15.52 24.60 -0.34
N GLY A 80 -15.63 24.42 -1.66
CA GLY A 80 -15.58 25.48 -2.66
C GLY A 80 -14.80 25.14 -3.93
N LYS A 81 -14.65 26.11 -4.84
CA LYS A 81 -13.89 25.98 -6.09
C LYS A 81 -12.42 25.64 -5.78
N ARG A 82 -11.98 24.46 -6.19
CA ARG A 82 -10.66 23.92 -5.89
C ARG A 82 -9.59 24.48 -6.83
N ILE A 83 -9.08 25.66 -6.52
CA ILE A 83 -7.77 26.06 -7.07
C ILE A 83 -6.73 25.49 -6.10
N LYS A 84 -5.99 24.47 -6.55
CA LYS A 84 -4.90 23.85 -5.79
C LYS A 84 -3.62 24.65 -6.04
N THR A 85 -3.00 25.15 -4.97
CA THR A 85 -1.69 25.80 -5.01
C THR A 85 -0.92 25.41 -3.75
N ASP A 86 0.40 25.26 -3.85
CA ASP A 86 1.26 24.88 -2.73
C ASP A 86 1.09 25.81 -1.52
N LYS A 87 0.93 27.11 -1.78
CA LYS A 87 0.65 28.10 -0.73
C LYS A 87 -0.65 27.82 0.04
N ARG A 88 -1.72 27.42 -0.66
CA ARG A 88 -3.01 27.08 -0.01
C ARG A 88 -2.91 25.77 0.75
N ASP A 89 -2.17 24.81 0.22
CA ASP A 89 -1.95 23.52 0.86
C ASP A 89 -1.10 23.70 2.13
N ALA A 90 -0.04 24.52 2.09
CA ALA A 90 0.75 24.86 3.28
C ALA A 90 -0.06 25.55 4.37
N ARG A 91 -0.93 26.51 4.01
CA ARG A 91 -1.84 27.14 4.96
C ARG A 91 -2.84 26.16 5.57
N LEU A 92 -3.38 25.24 4.76
CA LEU A 92 -4.28 24.20 5.25
C LEU A 92 -3.57 23.26 6.23
N ILE A 93 -2.34 22.86 5.94
CA ILE A 93 -1.51 22.04 6.85
C ILE A 93 -1.31 22.80 8.17
N ALA A 94 -0.93 24.08 8.11
CA ALA A 94 -0.74 24.90 9.31
C ALA A 94 -2.04 25.02 10.13
N GLN A 95 -3.20 25.18 9.48
CA GLN A 95 -4.50 25.17 10.17
C GLN A 95 -4.79 23.81 10.81
N CYS A 96 -4.55 22.69 10.10
CA CYS A 96 -4.72 21.37 10.66
C CYS A 96 -3.86 21.16 11.92
N LEU A 97 -2.61 21.65 11.93
CA LEU A 97 -1.73 21.61 13.10
C LEU A 97 -2.28 22.43 14.26
N CYS A 98 -2.69 23.67 14.01
CA CYS A 98 -3.21 24.58 15.03
C CYS A 98 -4.50 24.07 15.69
N TYR A 99 -5.40 23.50 14.92
CA TYR A 99 -6.72 23.05 15.38
C TYR A 99 -6.83 21.56 15.67
N GLY A 100 -5.76 20.78 15.48
CA GLY A 100 -5.77 19.32 15.68
C GLY A 100 -6.66 18.56 14.68
N GLY A 101 -6.97 19.17 13.53
CA GLY A 101 -7.86 18.62 12.52
C GLY A 101 -7.18 17.61 11.57
N TYR A 102 -6.42 16.65 12.11
CA TYR A 102 -5.69 15.64 11.34
C TYR A 102 -5.44 14.37 12.16
N HIS A 103 -5.12 13.28 11.47
CA HIS A 103 -4.51 12.12 12.11
C HIS A 103 -3.05 11.98 11.65
N PRO A 104 -2.09 11.82 12.58
CA PRO A 104 -0.70 11.68 12.24
C PRO A 104 -0.46 10.33 11.55
N VAL A 105 0.44 10.35 10.57
CA VAL A 105 0.96 9.11 9.97
C VAL A 105 1.88 8.45 10.97
N TYR A 106 1.76 7.13 11.08
CA TYR A 106 2.66 6.33 11.87
C TYR A 106 4.04 6.26 11.21
N ILE A 107 5.09 6.63 11.94
CA ILE A 107 6.46 6.65 11.45
C ILE A 107 7.12 5.27 11.66
N PRO A 108 7.55 4.57 10.59
CA PRO A 108 8.25 3.31 10.72
C PRO A 108 9.68 3.51 11.26
N THR A 109 10.30 2.44 11.78
CA THR A 109 11.76 2.45 12.01
C THR A 109 12.51 2.51 10.67
N GLY A 110 13.78 2.94 10.70
CA GLY A 110 14.61 2.96 9.50
C GLY A 110 14.72 1.59 8.81
N GLU A 111 14.87 0.51 9.60
CA GLU A 111 14.94 -0.87 9.07
C GLU A 111 13.63 -1.32 8.42
N ASP A 112 12.50 -1.15 9.09
CA ASP A 112 11.20 -1.53 8.51
C ASP A 112 10.89 -0.71 7.26
N ASN A 113 11.31 0.57 7.23
CA ASN A 113 11.17 1.40 6.04
C ASN A 113 12.03 0.90 4.88
N ALA A 114 13.28 0.50 5.14
CA ALA A 114 14.17 -0.06 4.12
C ALA A 114 13.59 -1.36 3.53
N VAL A 115 13.09 -2.26 4.38
CA VAL A 115 12.42 -3.49 3.93
C VAL A 115 11.16 -3.17 3.13
N LYS A 116 10.35 -2.21 3.57
CA LYS A 116 9.15 -1.75 2.84
C LYS A 116 9.51 -1.24 1.44
N GLU A 117 10.55 -0.42 1.30
CA GLU A 117 11.01 0.08 -0.01
C GLU A 117 11.47 -1.07 -0.90
N TYR A 118 12.18 -2.07 -0.35
CA TYR A 118 12.62 -3.24 -1.10
C TYR A 118 11.43 -4.08 -1.63
N LEU A 119 10.39 -4.28 -0.81
CA LEU A 119 9.19 -5.00 -1.20
C LEU A 119 8.43 -4.26 -2.31
N ARG A 120 8.32 -2.94 -2.21
CA ARG A 120 7.67 -2.10 -3.22
C ARG A 120 8.45 -2.08 -4.52
N MET A 121 9.77 -1.94 -4.48
CA MET A 121 10.65 -2.05 -5.65
C MET A 121 10.43 -3.38 -6.39
N ARG A 122 10.34 -4.49 -5.66
CA ARG A 122 10.04 -5.80 -6.26
C ARG A 122 8.66 -5.80 -6.94
N ASP A 123 7.65 -5.15 -6.37
CA ASP A 123 6.32 -5.06 -6.98
C ASP A 123 6.29 -4.16 -8.22
N ASP A 124 7.08 -3.09 -8.24
CA ASP A 124 7.28 -2.26 -9.43
C ASP A 124 7.88 -3.10 -10.58
N HIS A 125 8.87 -3.94 -10.29
CA HIS A 125 9.43 -4.88 -11.28
C HIS A 125 8.40 -5.90 -11.80
N LYS A 126 7.43 -6.31 -10.98
CA LYS A 126 6.28 -7.13 -11.45
C LYS A 126 5.38 -6.35 -12.41
N LEU A 127 5.18 -5.06 -12.18
CA LEU A 127 4.41 -4.22 -13.10
C LEU A 127 5.14 -4.06 -14.43
N VAL A 128 6.47 -3.90 -14.42
CA VAL A 128 7.30 -3.88 -15.64
C VAL A 128 7.14 -5.18 -16.42
N LEU A 129 7.29 -6.34 -15.76
CA LEU A 129 7.09 -7.65 -16.38
C LEU A 129 5.68 -7.80 -16.98
N LYS A 130 4.66 -7.36 -16.26
CA LYS A 130 3.28 -7.36 -16.75
C LYS A 130 3.14 -6.52 -18.03
N LYS A 131 3.76 -5.35 -18.08
CA LYS A 131 3.75 -4.46 -19.24
C LYS A 131 4.45 -5.11 -20.45
N LEU A 132 5.62 -5.70 -20.26
CA LEU A 132 6.34 -6.45 -21.30
C LEU A 132 5.46 -7.58 -21.86
N LYS A 133 4.85 -8.39 -21.00
CA LYS A 133 3.93 -9.45 -21.40
C LYS A 133 2.71 -8.93 -22.19
N GLN A 134 2.20 -7.77 -21.86
CA GLN A 134 1.12 -7.12 -22.63
C GLN A 134 1.60 -6.63 -24.00
N GLN A 135 2.81 -6.05 -24.07
CA GLN A 135 3.42 -5.59 -25.32
C GLN A 135 3.66 -6.76 -26.29
N ILE A 136 4.17 -7.91 -25.81
CA ILE A 136 4.32 -9.10 -26.63
C ILE A 136 2.98 -9.60 -27.16
N ASN A 137 1.96 -9.69 -26.31
CA ASN A 137 0.63 -10.11 -26.76
C ASN A 137 0.03 -9.16 -27.81
N ALA A 138 0.23 -7.87 -27.65
CA ALA A 138 -0.24 -6.87 -28.61
C ALA A 138 0.56 -6.90 -29.92
N PHE A 139 1.89 -7.11 -29.84
CA PHE A 139 2.76 -7.26 -30.99
C PHE A 139 2.33 -8.47 -31.84
N VAL A 140 2.22 -9.63 -31.25
CA VAL A 140 1.85 -10.88 -31.92
C VAL A 140 0.47 -10.78 -32.55
N LEU A 141 -0.51 -10.15 -31.87
CA LEU A 141 -1.85 -9.93 -32.40
C LEU A 141 -1.86 -9.00 -33.64
N ARG A 142 -1.04 -7.93 -33.63
CA ARG A 142 -0.92 -7.00 -34.79
C ARG A 142 -0.36 -7.69 -36.03
N HIS A 143 0.42 -8.77 -35.86
CA HIS A 143 0.97 -9.56 -36.96
C HIS A 143 0.11 -10.80 -37.30
N GLY A 144 -1.18 -10.78 -36.90
CA GLY A 144 -2.16 -11.79 -37.32
C GLY A 144 -2.12 -13.11 -36.55
N HIS A 145 -1.31 -13.21 -35.50
CA HIS A 145 -1.19 -14.45 -34.71
C HIS A 145 -2.00 -14.36 -33.42
N GLN A 146 -2.81 -15.38 -33.16
CA GLN A 146 -3.64 -15.48 -31.97
C GLN A 146 -3.47 -16.84 -31.28
N TYR A 147 -3.12 -16.82 -30.00
CA TYR A 147 -3.04 -18.05 -29.19
C TYR A 147 -4.38 -18.29 -28.47
N SER A 148 -4.95 -19.47 -28.67
CA SER A 148 -6.27 -19.85 -28.11
C SER A 148 -6.22 -20.40 -26.68
N GLY A 149 -5.03 -20.79 -26.20
CA GLY A 149 -4.85 -21.38 -24.86
C GLY A 149 -4.53 -20.36 -23.76
N THR A 150 -4.22 -20.88 -22.59
CA THR A 150 -3.78 -20.05 -21.45
C THR A 150 -2.42 -19.43 -21.72
N LYS A 151 -2.35 -18.09 -21.71
CA LYS A 151 -1.12 -17.34 -21.98
C LYS A 151 -0.10 -17.50 -20.83
N TRP A 152 1.17 -17.34 -21.17
CA TRP A 152 2.33 -17.38 -20.25
C TRP A 152 2.55 -18.72 -19.55
N THR A 153 2.06 -19.79 -20.16
CA THR A 153 2.45 -21.17 -19.88
C THR A 153 3.65 -21.59 -20.74
N ILE A 154 4.32 -22.68 -20.39
CA ILE A 154 5.41 -23.25 -21.19
C ILE A 154 4.96 -23.45 -22.66
N LYS A 155 3.74 -23.97 -22.86
CA LYS A 155 3.15 -24.15 -24.19
C LYS A 155 3.02 -22.85 -24.97
N HIS A 156 2.59 -21.75 -24.30
CA HIS A 156 2.47 -20.45 -24.96
C HIS A 156 3.84 -19.87 -25.33
N VAL A 157 4.83 -19.95 -24.43
CA VAL A 157 6.18 -19.46 -24.72
C VAL A 157 6.82 -20.28 -25.86
N THR A 158 6.65 -21.60 -25.85
CA THR A 158 7.12 -22.46 -26.97
C THR A 158 6.43 -22.09 -28.28
N TRP A 159 5.13 -21.77 -28.25
CA TRP A 159 4.40 -21.32 -29.43
C TRP A 159 4.93 -19.95 -29.92
N LEU A 160 5.18 -18.99 -29.05
CA LEU A 160 5.79 -17.71 -29.40
C LEU A 160 7.14 -17.87 -30.10
N LYS A 161 7.99 -18.78 -29.61
CA LYS A 161 9.32 -19.09 -30.19
C LYS A 161 9.25 -19.82 -31.54
N LYS A 162 8.07 -20.30 -31.95
CA LYS A 162 7.85 -21.02 -33.21
C LYS A 162 7.04 -20.23 -34.23
N LEU A 163 6.75 -18.97 -33.96
CA LEU A 163 6.00 -18.12 -34.89
C LEU A 163 6.82 -17.85 -36.16
N GLU A 164 6.19 -18.00 -37.31
CA GLU A 164 6.76 -17.62 -38.59
C GLU A 164 6.50 -16.12 -38.81
N LEU A 165 7.56 -15.33 -38.69
CA LEU A 165 7.57 -13.87 -38.86
C LEU A 165 8.72 -13.48 -39.77
N ASP A 166 8.57 -12.34 -40.46
CA ASP A 166 9.68 -11.75 -41.19
C ASP A 166 10.89 -11.54 -40.26
N PRO A 167 12.14 -11.63 -40.77
CA PRO A 167 13.34 -11.62 -39.94
C PRO A 167 13.44 -10.46 -38.95
N VAL A 168 13.02 -9.26 -39.36
CA VAL A 168 13.05 -8.06 -38.49
C VAL A 168 12.00 -8.16 -37.38
N TYR A 169 10.78 -8.65 -37.71
CA TYR A 169 9.74 -8.85 -36.69
C TYR A 169 10.09 -9.98 -35.74
N TRP A 170 10.75 -11.04 -36.23
CA TRP A 170 11.23 -12.12 -35.41
C TRP A 170 12.29 -11.63 -34.40
N LYS A 171 13.26 -10.83 -34.88
CA LYS A 171 14.25 -10.21 -34.00
C LYS A 171 13.60 -9.31 -32.93
N THR A 172 12.57 -8.54 -33.31
CA THR A 172 11.82 -7.72 -32.36
C THR A 172 11.11 -8.56 -31.29
N LEU A 173 10.51 -9.67 -31.67
CA LEU A 173 9.87 -10.59 -30.71
C LEU A 173 10.89 -11.23 -29.78
N ASP A 174 12.03 -11.64 -30.31
CA ASP A 174 13.12 -12.26 -29.56
C ASP A 174 13.68 -11.31 -28.49
N GLU A 175 13.91 -10.04 -28.81
CA GLU A 175 14.33 -9.01 -27.84
C GLU A 175 13.28 -8.77 -26.74
N TYR A 176 12.00 -8.79 -27.09
CA TYR A 176 10.92 -8.72 -26.08
C TYR A 176 10.91 -9.95 -25.16
N LEU A 177 11.12 -11.14 -25.70
CA LEU A 177 11.19 -12.38 -24.92
C LEU A 177 12.41 -12.39 -23.99
N ALA A 178 13.58 -12.00 -24.50
CA ALA A 178 14.80 -11.82 -23.69
C ALA A 178 14.57 -10.86 -22.53
N SER A 179 13.97 -9.69 -22.79
CA SER A 179 13.61 -8.72 -21.75
C SER A 179 12.66 -9.30 -20.67
N CYS A 180 11.72 -10.17 -21.08
CA CYS A 180 10.86 -10.87 -20.11
C CYS A 180 11.65 -11.86 -19.25
N GLU A 181 12.54 -12.64 -19.84
CA GLU A 181 13.38 -13.64 -19.15
C GLU A 181 14.32 -12.95 -18.13
N GLU A 182 14.95 -11.84 -18.52
CA GLU A 182 15.77 -11.02 -17.62
C GLU A 182 14.96 -10.47 -16.44
N GLN A 183 13.76 -9.98 -16.73
CA GLN A 183 12.89 -9.40 -15.70
C GLN A 183 12.37 -10.48 -14.74
N GLU A 184 12.07 -11.69 -15.23
CA GLU A 184 11.71 -12.84 -14.40
C GLU A 184 12.88 -13.26 -13.49
N ALA A 185 14.10 -13.32 -14.02
CA ALA A 185 15.30 -13.61 -13.25
C ALA A 185 15.58 -12.56 -12.15
N LYS A 186 15.35 -11.27 -12.44
CA LYS A 186 15.45 -10.21 -11.44
C LYS A 186 14.44 -10.40 -10.29
N ILE A 187 13.17 -10.65 -10.64
CA ILE A 187 12.11 -10.86 -9.64
C ILE A 187 12.43 -12.09 -8.78
N GLU A 188 12.97 -13.14 -9.35
CA GLU A 188 13.35 -14.35 -8.60
C GLU A 188 14.48 -14.05 -7.59
N ARG A 189 15.51 -13.28 -7.96
CA ARG A 189 16.53 -12.81 -7.01
C ARG A 189 15.94 -11.98 -5.87
N TYR A 190 14.97 -11.10 -6.17
CA TYR A 190 14.30 -10.31 -5.15
C TYR A 190 13.46 -11.19 -4.22
N ASN A 191 12.77 -12.19 -4.75
CA ASN A 191 12.01 -13.13 -3.93
C ASN A 191 12.92 -13.89 -2.96
N LYS A 192 14.09 -14.38 -3.41
CA LYS A 192 15.07 -15.03 -2.53
C LYS A 192 15.54 -14.12 -1.42
N ARG A 193 15.86 -12.86 -1.74
CA ARG A 193 16.25 -11.88 -0.72
C ARG A 193 15.13 -11.58 0.28
N ILE A 194 13.89 -11.54 -0.18
CA ILE A 194 12.70 -11.37 0.68
C ILE A 194 12.54 -12.57 1.63
N GLU A 195 12.81 -13.79 1.18
CA GLU A 195 12.80 -14.98 2.03
C GLU A 195 13.90 -14.95 3.10
N GLU A 196 15.10 -14.48 2.75
CA GLU A 196 16.18 -14.25 3.70
C GLU A 196 15.78 -13.23 4.77
N ILE A 197 15.27 -12.06 4.38
CA ILE A 197 14.80 -11.02 5.31
C ILE A 197 13.69 -11.56 6.21
N ALA A 198 12.72 -12.27 5.65
CA ALA A 198 11.63 -12.85 6.43
C ALA A 198 12.09 -13.93 7.43
N SER A 199 13.29 -14.49 7.22
CA SER A 199 13.92 -15.49 8.10
C SER A 199 14.71 -14.87 9.27
N GLU A 200 14.93 -13.54 9.24
CA GLU A 200 15.57 -12.82 10.34
C GLU A 200 14.73 -12.91 11.61
N ALA A 201 15.37 -13.01 12.77
CA ALA A 201 14.73 -13.20 14.07
C ALA A 201 13.58 -12.22 14.34
N ARG A 202 13.72 -10.99 13.85
CA ARG A 202 12.73 -9.91 13.97
C ARG A 202 11.39 -10.20 13.27
N TYR A 203 11.41 -10.89 12.13
CA TYR A 203 10.25 -11.08 11.28
C TYR A 203 9.75 -12.54 11.25
N GLN A 204 10.64 -13.48 11.50
CA GLN A 204 10.43 -14.91 11.25
C GLN A 204 9.16 -15.47 11.89
N GLU A 205 8.94 -15.19 13.17
CA GLU A 205 7.80 -15.73 13.89
C GLU A 205 6.46 -15.24 13.30
N ASN A 206 6.34 -13.93 13.11
CA ASN A 206 5.12 -13.33 12.57
C ASN A 206 4.91 -13.69 11.10
N ALA A 207 5.99 -13.76 10.28
CA ALA A 207 5.92 -14.17 8.89
C ALA A 207 5.42 -15.62 8.75
N LYS A 208 5.90 -16.53 9.60
CA LYS A 208 5.44 -17.93 9.63
C LYS A 208 3.97 -18.03 10.07
N LYS A 209 3.56 -17.31 11.12
CA LYS A 209 2.15 -17.28 11.57
C LYS A 209 1.21 -16.76 10.47
N LEU A 210 1.54 -15.65 9.82
CA LEU A 210 0.78 -15.12 8.69
C LEU A 210 0.78 -16.06 7.49
N GLY A 211 1.90 -16.76 7.25
CA GLY A 211 2.03 -17.79 6.23
C GLY A 211 1.10 -19.00 6.40
N CYS A 212 0.50 -19.20 7.58
CA CYS A 212 -0.52 -20.23 7.80
C CYS A 212 -1.85 -19.94 7.09
N PHE A 213 -2.11 -18.67 6.74
CA PHE A 213 -3.32 -18.30 6.03
C PHE A 213 -3.22 -18.64 4.55
N LEU A 214 -4.31 -19.14 3.98
CA LEU A 214 -4.40 -19.41 2.56
C LEU A 214 -4.17 -18.13 1.74
N GLY A 215 -3.27 -18.21 0.76
CA GLY A 215 -2.95 -17.11 -0.15
C GLY A 215 -1.93 -16.11 0.38
N ILE A 216 -1.61 -16.12 1.69
CA ILE A 216 -0.55 -15.27 2.25
C ILE A 216 0.78 -16.03 2.14
N ARG A 217 1.67 -15.54 1.27
CA ARG A 217 3.05 -16.03 1.10
C ARG A 217 4.03 -15.05 1.73
N THR A 218 5.31 -15.40 1.76
CA THR A 218 6.40 -14.65 2.42
C THR A 218 6.38 -13.15 2.09
N HIS A 219 6.29 -12.78 0.80
CA HIS A 219 6.22 -11.37 0.38
C HIS A 219 5.02 -10.64 1.01
N THR A 220 3.82 -11.22 0.95
CA THR A 220 2.62 -10.60 1.52
C THR A 220 2.68 -10.53 3.04
N ALA A 221 3.17 -11.60 3.68
CA ALA A 221 3.35 -11.64 5.14
C ALA A 221 4.31 -10.54 5.61
N LEU A 222 5.48 -10.42 4.96
CA LEU A 222 6.46 -9.42 5.32
C LEU A 222 5.94 -7.99 5.03
N SER A 223 5.23 -7.78 3.91
CA SER A 223 4.58 -6.50 3.62
C SER A 223 3.57 -6.11 4.71
N LEU A 224 2.75 -7.05 5.17
CA LEU A 224 1.81 -6.83 6.28
C LEU A 224 2.55 -6.46 7.57
N ILE A 225 3.66 -7.10 7.88
CA ILE A 225 4.44 -6.83 9.09
C ILE A 225 5.04 -5.42 9.04
N VAL A 226 5.79 -5.08 8.00
CA VAL A 226 6.54 -3.82 7.96
C VAL A 226 5.67 -2.59 7.73
N GLU A 227 4.53 -2.72 7.05
CA GLU A 227 3.62 -1.60 6.83
C GLU A 227 2.63 -1.37 7.97
N ASN A 228 2.27 -2.41 8.72
CA ASN A 228 1.39 -2.28 9.89
C ASN A 228 2.18 -2.13 11.19
N ARG A 229 3.27 -2.87 11.32
CA ARG A 229 4.15 -2.96 12.47
C ARG A 229 3.47 -3.46 13.75
N ASP A 230 2.60 -2.66 14.32
CA ASP A 230 1.79 -3.04 15.48
C ASP A 230 0.32 -3.15 15.08
N PHE A 231 -0.17 -4.38 14.99
CA PHE A 231 -1.58 -4.63 14.73
C PHE A 231 -2.49 -4.21 15.91
N LYS A 232 -1.95 -4.12 17.13
CA LYS A 232 -2.72 -3.73 18.33
C LYS A 232 -3.22 -2.28 18.26
N ARG A 233 -2.62 -1.44 17.41
CA ARG A 233 -3.13 -0.08 17.15
C ARG A 233 -4.52 -0.05 16.54
N PHE A 234 -4.97 -1.17 15.99
CA PHE A 234 -6.31 -1.33 15.43
C PHE A 234 -7.21 -2.04 16.44
N ALA A 235 -8.05 -1.29 17.16
CA ALA A 235 -8.94 -1.85 18.17
C ALA A 235 -9.91 -2.91 17.63
N LYS A 236 -10.25 -2.85 16.33
CA LYS A 236 -11.20 -3.77 15.66
C LYS A 236 -10.79 -3.96 14.20
N GLY A 237 -11.09 -5.12 13.61
CA GLY A 237 -10.86 -5.40 12.20
C GLY A 237 -11.52 -4.39 11.25
N LYS A 238 -12.65 -3.77 11.64
CA LYS A 238 -13.29 -2.68 10.88
C LYS A 238 -12.40 -1.43 10.80
N THR A 239 -11.68 -1.08 11.85
CA THR A 239 -10.73 0.04 11.87
C THR A 239 -9.55 -0.25 10.94
N TYR A 240 -9.05 -1.50 10.95
CA TYR A 240 -8.01 -1.92 10.03
C TYR A 240 -8.50 -1.92 8.56
N ALA A 241 -9.72 -2.37 8.30
CA ALA A 241 -10.33 -2.28 6.97
C ALA A 241 -10.46 -0.83 6.48
N ALA A 242 -10.78 0.11 7.36
CA ALA A 242 -10.82 1.54 7.05
C ALA A 242 -9.41 2.08 6.71
N PHE A 243 -8.38 1.72 7.50
CA PHE A 243 -6.98 2.07 7.24
C PHE A 243 -6.50 1.56 5.87
N LEU A 244 -6.97 0.41 5.42
CA LEU A 244 -6.68 -0.15 4.10
C LEU A 244 -7.57 0.43 2.98
N GLY A 245 -8.59 1.23 3.32
CA GLY A 245 -9.57 1.73 2.37
C GLY A 245 -10.49 0.65 1.79
N LEU A 246 -10.68 -0.44 2.51
CA LEU A 246 -11.61 -1.54 2.21
C LEU A 246 -12.99 -1.35 2.87
N ALA A 247 -13.13 -0.36 3.76
CA ALA A 247 -14.41 -0.01 4.34
C ALA A 247 -15.37 0.53 3.28
N PRO A 248 -16.67 0.19 3.34
CA PRO A 248 -17.66 0.77 2.46
C PRO A 248 -17.69 2.29 2.59
N GLY A 249 -17.71 2.99 1.46
CA GLY A 249 -18.03 4.41 1.43
C GLY A 249 -19.54 4.58 1.56
N GLU A 250 -19.94 5.65 2.23
CA GLU A 250 -21.36 6.04 2.32
C GLU A 250 -21.48 7.56 2.14
N ARG A 251 -22.42 7.98 1.34
CA ARG A 251 -22.79 9.39 1.10
C ARG A 251 -24.31 9.48 1.14
N SER A 252 -24.84 9.27 2.33
CA SER A 252 -26.30 9.28 2.56
C SER A 252 -26.73 10.61 3.16
N SER A 253 -27.89 11.11 2.72
CA SER A 253 -28.56 12.27 3.30
C SER A 253 -30.05 11.91 3.46
N SER A 254 -30.57 12.03 4.67
CA SER A 254 -31.94 11.64 5.01
C SER A 254 -32.23 10.20 4.54
N ASP A 255 -33.30 9.99 3.78
CA ASP A 255 -33.72 8.68 3.29
C ASP A 255 -32.93 8.19 2.06
N ASN A 256 -32.09 9.05 1.47
CA ASN A 256 -31.33 8.69 0.28
C ASN A 256 -29.98 8.05 0.65
N VAL A 257 -29.92 6.72 0.58
CA VAL A 257 -28.72 5.91 0.90
C VAL A 257 -27.90 5.68 -0.35
N ASN A 258 -26.73 6.36 -0.46
CA ASN A 258 -25.78 6.17 -1.53
C ASN A 258 -24.49 5.50 -1.03
N ARG A 259 -24.21 4.27 -1.51
CA ARG A 259 -23.03 3.47 -1.17
C ARG A 259 -22.15 3.26 -2.41
N PRO A 260 -21.22 4.17 -2.70
CA PRO A 260 -20.41 4.16 -3.93
C PRO A 260 -19.37 3.03 -4.02
N GLY A 261 -19.30 2.14 -3.05
CA GLY A 261 -18.32 1.06 -2.95
C GLY A 261 -17.35 1.24 -1.80
N ILE A 262 -16.09 0.81 -1.94
CA ILE A 262 -15.07 1.00 -0.90
C ILE A 262 -14.48 2.42 -0.96
N SER A 263 -14.03 2.92 0.18
CA SER A 263 -13.49 4.29 0.32
C SER A 263 -12.23 4.53 -0.51
N LYS A 264 -11.42 3.49 -0.73
CA LYS A 264 -10.08 3.53 -1.37
C LYS A 264 -9.08 4.47 -0.69
N ALA A 265 -9.42 5.02 0.45
CA ALA A 265 -8.53 5.82 1.28
C ALA A 265 -7.47 4.95 1.99
N GLY A 266 -6.33 5.53 2.35
CA GLY A 266 -5.30 4.84 3.13
C GLY A 266 -4.35 3.96 2.32
N ASN A 267 -3.85 2.86 2.91
CA ASN A 267 -2.75 2.07 2.35
C ASN A 267 -3.13 1.29 1.09
N THR A 268 -2.81 1.86 -0.06
CA THR A 268 -3.12 1.27 -1.38
C THR A 268 -2.33 0.00 -1.65
N HIS A 269 -1.06 -0.07 -1.23
CA HIS A 269 -0.20 -1.22 -1.48
C HIS A 269 -0.76 -2.46 -0.78
N LEU A 270 -0.99 -2.40 0.54
CA LEU A 270 -1.57 -3.52 1.28
C LEU A 270 -2.98 -3.87 0.79
N ARG A 271 -3.79 -2.88 0.43
CA ARG A 271 -5.12 -3.13 -0.16
C ARG A 271 -5.02 -3.97 -1.42
N CYS A 272 -4.11 -3.64 -2.34
CA CYS A 272 -3.90 -4.40 -3.58
C CYS A 272 -3.44 -5.83 -3.29
N LEU A 273 -2.48 -6.01 -2.37
CA LEU A 273 -1.99 -7.33 -1.97
C LEU A 273 -3.12 -8.20 -1.39
N LEU A 274 -3.92 -7.67 -0.48
CA LEU A 274 -5.01 -8.42 0.15
C LEU A 274 -6.15 -8.75 -0.82
N ILE A 275 -6.41 -7.90 -1.82
CA ILE A 275 -7.36 -8.23 -2.90
C ILE A 275 -6.81 -9.38 -3.76
N GLU A 276 -5.51 -9.42 -4.07
CA GLU A 276 -4.90 -10.54 -4.79
C GLU A 276 -4.94 -11.84 -3.96
N VAL A 277 -4.64 -11.77 -2.66
CA VAL A 277 -4.81 -12.90 -1.73
C VAL A 277 -6.25 -13.41 -1.75
N ALA A 278 -7.22 -12.51 -1.67
CA ALA A 278 -8.64 -12.87 -1.71
C ALA A 278 -9.03 -13.57 -3.02
N LYS A 279 -8.49 -13.17 -4.16
CA LYS A 279 -8.68 -13.87 -5.43
C LYS A 279 -8.18 -15.32 -5.36
N GLY A 280 -7.00 -15.54 -4.77
CA GLY A 280 -6.44 -16.88 -4.56
C GLY A 280 -7.29 -17.73 -3.59
N ILE A 281 -7.81 -17.14 -2.53
CA ILE A 281 -8.73 -17.81 -1.59
C ILE A 281 -9.99 -18.27 -2.30
N CYS A 282 -10.52 -17.43 -3.18
CA CYS A 282 -11.78 -17.71 -3.91
C CYS A 282 -11.68 -18.90 -4.90
N GLN A 283 -10.48 -19.36 -5.21
CA GLN A 283 -10.27 -20.53 -6.07
C GLN A 283 -10.18 -21.81 -5.24
N GLY A 284 -11.03 -22.78 -5.51
CA GLY A 284 -11.02 -24.11 -4.89
C GLY A 284 -12.10 -24.36 -3.83
N ALA A 285 -12.20 -25.63 -3.41
CA ALA A 285 -13.25 -26.11 -2.52
C ALA A 285 -13.10 -25.60 -1.07
N ILE A 286 -14.22 -25.48 -0.36
CA ILE A 286 -14.27 -25.08 1.05
C ILE A 286 -13.47 -26.09 1.88
N GLY A 287 -12.59 -25.61 2.76
CA GLY A 287 -11.73 -26.42 3.63
C GLY A 287 -10.53 -27.09 2.93
N HIS A 288 -10.44 -27.06 1.59
CA HIS A 288 -9.32 -27.67 0.88
C HIS A 288 -8.02 -26.90 1.13
N LYS A 289 -6.95 -27.64 1.47
CA LYS A 289 -5.58 -27.15 1.66
C LYS A 289 -4.64 -27.77 0.63
N SER A 290 -3.90 -26.94 -0.09
CA SER A 290 -2.84 -27.42 -1.00
C SER A 290 -1.68 -28.06 -0.22
N LYS A 291 -0.84 -28.85 -0.89
CA LYS A 291 0.39 -29.41 -0.31
C LYS A 291 1.30 -28.29 0.22
N GLU A 292 1.43 -27.20 -0.53
CA GLU A 292 2.21 -26.02 -0.15
C GLU A 292 1.69 -25.38 1.16
N LEU A 293 0.37 -25.20 1.33
CA LEU A 293 -0.20 -24.63 2.55
C LEU A 293 0.05 -25.56 3.75
N ARG A 294 -0.13 -26.86 3.59
CA ARG A 294 0.16 -27.83 4.66
C ARG A 294 1.63 -27.80 5.08
N SER A 295 2.56 -27.68 4.12
CA SER A 295 3.99 -27.53 4.41
C SER A 295 4.28 -26.27 5.22
N ARG A 296 3.66 -25.12 4.89
CA ARG A 296 3.84 -23.87 5.66
C ARG A 296 3.22 -23.92 7.05
N GLN A 297 2.16 -24.69 7.24
CA GLN A 297 1.52 -24.91 8.55
C GLN A 297 2.28 -25.94 9.41
N SER A 298 3.10 -26.77 8.80
CA SER A 298 3.88 -27.79 9.53
C SER A 298 4.82 -27.13 10.56
N GLY A 299 4.79 -27.61 11.80
CA GLY A 299 5.59 -27.07 12.90
C GLY A 299 5.10 -25.74 13.49
N GLN A 300 3.96 -25.21 13.04
CA GLN A 300 3.36 -24.02 13.64
C GLN A 300 2.43 -24.37 14.82
N PRO A 301 2.18 -23.44 15.77
CA PRO A 301 1.26 -23.67 16.88
C PRO A 301 -0.13 -24.10 16.40
N ALA A 302 -0.70 -25.12 17.05
CA ALA A 302 -2.01 -25.67 16.65
C ALA A 302 -3.12 -24.62 16.63
N GLU A 303 -3.12 -23.70 17.58
CA GLU A 303 -4.08 -22.58 17.66
C GLU A 303 -4.05 -21.67 16.42
N VAL A 304 -2.84 -21.36 15.92
CA VAL A 304 -2.65 -20.53 14.71
C VAL A 304 -3.18 -21.28 13.49
N ILE A 305 -2.90 -22.57 13.36
CA ILE A 305 -3.38 -23.41 12.27
C ILE A 305 -4.91 -23.47 12.27
N VAL A 306 -5.52 -23.76 13.42
CA VAL A 306 -6.99 -23.84 13.56
C VAL A 306 -7.63 -22.50 13.22
N TYR A 307 -7.05 -21.39 13.64
CA TYR A 307 -7.56 -20.06 13.35
C TYR A 307 -7.47 -19.74 11.85
N ALA A 308 -6.35 -20.03 11.20
CA ALA A 308 -6.16 -19.85 9.76
C ALA A 308 -7.10 -20.74 8.93
N ASP A 309 -7.34 -21.99 9.36
CA ASP A 309 -8.26 -22.91 8.71
C ASP A 309 -9.73 -22.46 8.86
N LYS A 310 -10.10 -21.93 10.01
CA LYS A 310 -11.40 -21.29 10.23
C LYS A 310 -11.61 -20.10 9.29
N ALA A 311 -10.58 -19.25 9.12
CA ALA A 311 -10.60 -18.16 8.17
C ALA A 311 -10.81 -18.66 6.72
N ASN A 312 -10.03 -19.67 6.30
CA ASN A 312 -10.15 -20.29 4.96
C ASN A 312 -11.58 -20.79 4.70
N THR A 313 -12.13 -21.58 5.62
CA THR A 313 -13.47 -22.14 5.50
C THR A 313 -14.53 -21.04 5.41
N ARG A 314 -14.47 -20.04 6.27
CA ARG A 314 -15.43 -18.94 6.32
C ARG A 314 -15.36 -18.05 5.07
N LEU A 315 -14.18 -17.68 4.64
CA LEU A 315 -13.99 -16.81 3.47
C LEU A 315 -14.45 -17.47 2.17
N ARG A 316 -14.17 -18.76 1.98
CA ARG A 316 -14.68 -19.53 0.83
C ARG A 316 -16.19 -19.72 0.88
N SER A 317 -16.75 -20.04 2.05
CA SER A 317 -18.21 -20.17 2.21
C SER A 317 -18.90 -18.84 1.86
N LYS A 318 -18.38 -17.71 2.32
CA LYS A 318 -18.89 -16.38 1.97
C LYS A 318 -18.78 -16.11 0.48
N TYR A 319 -17.65 -16.42 -0.14
CA TYR A 319 -17.46 -16.27 -1.59
C TYR A 319 -18.54 -17.02 -2.38
N TYR A 320 -18.75 -18.31 -2.09
CA TYR A 320 -19.76 -19.11 -2.80
C TYR A 320 -21.19 -18.62 -2.54
N LYS A 321 -21.49 -18.15 -1.32
CA LYS A 321 -22.78 -17.50 -1.02
C LYS A 321 -22.99 -16.22 -1.85
N MET A 322 -21.93 -15.44 -2.07
CA MET A 322 -21.98 -14.22 -2.88
C MET A 322 -22.13 -14.51 -4.38
N ILE A 323 -21.53 -15.61 -4.88
CA ILE A 323 -21.74 -16.07 -6.25
C ILE A 323 -23.21 -16.34 -6.51
N ARG A 324 -23.87 -17.10 -5.63
CA ARG A 324 -25.29 -17.41 -5.75
C ARG A 324 -26.19 -16.17 -5.76
N ASN A 325 -25.74 -15.08 -5.13
CA ASN A 325 -26.49 -13.83 -5.01
C ASN A 325 -25.98 -12.74 -5.98
N GLU A 326 -25.23 -13.07 -7.01
CA GLU A 326 -24.69 -12.19 -8.08
C GLU A 326 -23.93 -10.93 -7.58
N LYS A 327 -23.36 -10.95 -6.38
CA LYS A 327 -22.67 -9.81 -5.75
C LYS A 327 -21.20 -9.72 -6.15
N LYS A 328 -20.61 -8.49 -6.13
CA LYS A 328 -19.17 -8.27 -6.30
C LYS A 328 -18.36 -8.96 -5.19
N LYS A 329 -17.46 -9.89 -5.58
CA LYS A 329 -16.96 -10.98 -4.74
C LYS A 329 -15.65 -10.69 -4.02
N ASN A 330 -14.61 -10.33 -4.77
CA ASN A 330 -13.23 -10.33 -4.27
C ASN A 330 -12.96 -9.24 -3.22
N ILE A 331 -13.53 -8.05 -3.40
CA ILE A 331 -13.36 -6.91 -2.48
C ILE A 331 -14.02 -7.22 -1.12
N ALA A 332 -15.19 -7.84 -1.14
CA ALA A 332 -15.88 -8.20 0.09
C ALA A 332 -15.18 -9.33 0.85
N VAL A 333 -14.56 -10.28 0.13
CA VAL A 333 -13.71 -11.33 0.73
C VAL A 333 -12.44 -10.72 1.31
N ALA A 334 -11.82 -9.78 0.61
CA ALA A 334 -10.65 -9.05 1.12
C ALA A 334 -10.97 -8.27 2.39
N GLY A 335 -12.11 -7.56 2.43
CA GLY A 335 -12.57 -6.84 3.61
C GLY A 335 -12.84 -7.73 4.82
N GLU A 336 -13.21 -8.98 4.62
CA GLU A 336 -13.36 -9.95 5.72
C GLU A 336 -12.05 -10.62 6.09
N LEU A 337 -11.16 -10.91 5.12
CA LEU A 337 -9.83 -11.44 5.37
C LEU A 337 -9.05 -10.55 6.37
N VAL A 338 -9.19 -9.24 6.22
CA VAL A 338 -8.58 -8.24 7.10
C VAL A 338 -8.95 -8.43 8.58
N CYS A 339 -10.13 -8.96 8.87
CA CYS A 339 -10.56 -9.23 10.24
C CYS A 339 -9.89 -10.46 10.86
N PHE A 340 -9.21 -11.29 10.06
CA PHE A 340 -8.49 -12.48 10.50
C PHE A 340 -6.97 -12.27 10.56
N VAL A 341 -6.43 -11.37 9.75
CA VAL A 341 -5.02 -11.00 9.70
C VAL A 341 -4.70 -9.94 10.73
#